data_438cc8125a4c7bcb8d2ec2b68b14bdea
#
_entry.id   438cc8125a4c7bcb8d2ec2b68b14bdea
#
_cell.length_a   1.000
_cell.length_b   1.000
_cell.length_c   1.000
_cell.angle_alpha   90.00
_cell.angle_beta   90.00
_cell.angle_gamma   90.00
#
_symmetry.space_group_name_H-M   'P 1'
#
loop_
_entity.id
_entity.type
_entity.pdbx_description
1 polymer ?
#
loop_
_entity_poly.entity_id
_entity_poly.type
_entity_poly.pdbx_seq_one_letter_code
_entity_poly.pdbx_strand_id
1 'polypeptide(L)'
;YCYNTLLNPANSTDAYGDTDDDGLNNVEEFEVSYIWGASNFTNPLVWDTDNDGMPDGWEYHSGIHPNDGSNADEDPDFDGYDADGDGGVRYKDMLGVTTIHTINVEPGDYVQVNKTILWIRTVVDSNYVNIPVKTDTSGWVYHINVEVGQEVTSRFQDLVIVVEQHERFTNLDEYNARDRDGDGIIDGRSTDPLVADTDADGLIDGIEVIGWKIRIVDFGVRQVIVRSDPGVFDTDKDGLSDAREYYETFTNATDKDTDND
;
A
#
# COMPACT_ATOMS: atom_id res chain seq x y z
N TYR A 1 -28.56 26.47 0.69
CA TYR A 1 -29.04 27.05 -0.58
C TYR A 1 -28.67 26.07 -1.69
N CYS A 2 -29.62 25.22 -2.13
CA CYS A 2 -29.45 24.37 -3.29
C CYS A 2 -29.57 25.25 -4.54
N TYR A 3 -28.47 25.66 -5.13
CA TYR A 3 -28.47 26.14 -6.49
C TYR A 3 -28.49 24.94 -7.42
N ASN A 4 -29.61 24.73 -8.10
CA ASN A 4 -29.74 23.81 -9.19
C ASN A 4 -29.07 24.44 -10.42
N THR A 5 -27.74 24.45 -10.47
CA THR A 5 -26.95 24.94 -11.59
C THR A 5 -26.83 23.81 -12.61
N LEU A 6 -27.91 23.57 -13.36
CA LEU A 6 -27.81 22.85 -14.62
C LEU A 6 -26.76 23.55 -15.49
N LEU A 7 -25.81 22.80 -16.03
CA LEU A 7 -24.84 23.30 -17.00
C LEU A 7 -25.54 24.06 -18.10
N ASN A 8 -25.10 25.28 -18.40
CA ASN A 8 -25.72 26.15 -19.40
C ASN A 8 -24.85 26.21 -20.68
N PRO A 9 -25.15 25.47 -21.72
CA PRO A 9 -24.35 25.42 -22.94
C PRO A 9 -24.27 26.79 -23.70
N ALA A 10 -25.00 27.78 -23.25
CA ALA A 10 -24.91 29.15 -23.77
C ALA A 10 -23.96 30.04 -22.98
N ASN A 11 -23.43 29.55 -21.86
CA ASN A 11 -22.50 30.28 -21.00
C ASN A 11 -21.10 29.66 -21.09
N SER A 12 -20.19 30.27 -21.82
CA SER A 12 -18.83 29.75 -22.00
C SER A 12 -17.98 29.72 -20.69
N THR A 13 -18.38 30.44 -19.65
CA THR A 13 -17.68 30.40 -18.37
C THR A 13 -18.07 29.17 -17.53
N ASP A 14 -19.17 28.54 -17.85
CA ASP A 14 -19.66 27.34 -17.20
C ASP A 14 -18.70 26.15 -17.36
N ALA A 15 -18.03 26.09 -18.51
CA ALA A 15 -17.05 25.06 -18.82
C ALA A 15 -15.89 24.97 -17.80
N TYR A 16 -15.55 26.07 -17.15
CA TYR A 16 -14.43 26.15 -16.21
C TYR A 16 -14.88 26.15 -14.74
N GLY A 17 -16.17 25.92 -14.49
CA GLY A 17 -16.70 25.70 -13.14
C GLY A 17 -16.53 24.24 -12.76
N ASP A 18 -16.19 23.99 -11.52
CA ASP A 18 -16.28 22.70 -10.86
C ASP A 18 -17.63 22.69 -10.15
N THR A 19 -18.57 21.85 -10.62
CA THR A 19 -19.98 21.98 -10.22
C THR A 19 -20.35 21.09 -9.05
N ASP A 20 -19.64 19.99 -8.86
CA ASP A 20 -19.81 18.99 -7.78
C ASP A 20 -18.68 18.96 -6.76
N ASP A 21 -17.68 19.86 -6.95
CA ASP A 21 -16.53 20.04 -6.05
C ASP A 21 -15.63 18.80 -5.97
N ASP A 22 -15.44 18.06 -7.08
CA ASP A 22 -14.62 16.85 -7.14
C ASP A 22 -13.15 17.09 -7.52
N GLY A 23 -12.82 18.31 -7.97
CA GLY A 23 -11.49 18.72 -8.40
C GLY A 23 -11.28 18.76 -9.90
N LEU A 24 -12.27 18.35 -10.71
CA LEU A 24 -12.34 18.58 -12.17
C LEU A 24 -13.29 19.73 -12.50
N ASN A 25 -12.96 20.52 -13.49
CA ASN A 25 -13.95 21.45 -14.05
C ASN A 25 -14.78 20.74 -15.15
N ASN A 26 -15.94 21.29 -15.45
CA ASN A 26 -16.89 20.65 -16.38
C ASN A 26 -16.32 20.31 -17.78
N VAL A 27 -15.25 20.99 -18.24
CA VAL A 27 -14.60 20.63 -19.50
C VAL A 27 -13.57 19.51 -19.30
N GLU A 28 -12.87 19.47 -18.18
CA GLU A 28 -11.92 18.39 -17.85
C GLU A 28 -12.64 17.06 -17.73
N GLU A 29 -13.83 17.03 -17.14
CA GLU A 29 -14.66 15.82 -17.07
C GLU A 29 -15.02 15.25 -18.44
N PHE A 30 -15.33 16.13 -19.39
CA PHE A 30 -15.49 15.69 -20.76
C PHE A 30 -14.17 15.20 -21.38
N GLU A 31 -13.03 15.81 -21.00
CA GLU A 31 -11.71 15.47 -21.52
C GLU A 31 -11.17 14.15 -20.96
N VAL A 32 -11.68 13.65 -19.83
CA VAL A 32 -11.44 12.29 -19.31
C VAL A 32 -11.59 11.24 -20.42
N SER A 33 -12.58 11.40 -21.29
CA SER A 33 -12.83 10.52 -22.43
C SER A 33 -11.69 10.44 -23.45
N TYR A 34 -10.79 11.42 -23.50
CA TYR A 34 -9.62 11.38 -24.38
C TYR A 34 -8.54 10.43 -23.88
N ILE A 35 -8.50 10.18 -22.58
CA ILE A 35 -7.52 9.29 -21.95
C ILE A 35 -8.03 7.85 -21.95
N TRP A 36 -9.26 7.63 -21.49
CA TRP A 36 -9.82 6.29 -21.31
C TRP A 36 -10.84 5.86 -22.37
N GLY A 37 -11.09 6.70 -23.37
CA GLY A 37 -11.96 6.38 -24.54
C GLY A 37 -13.30 7.13 -24.56
N ALA A 38 -13.84 7.29 -25.75
CA ALA A 38 -14.93 8.21 -26.08
C ALA A 38 -16.29 8.00 -25.36
N SER A 39 -16.42 6.96 -24.55
CA SER A 39 -17.61 6.70 -23.72
C SER A 39 -17.38 6.94 -22.23
N ASN A 40 -16.17 7.29 -21.85
CA ASN A 40 -15.71 7.34 -20.45
C ASN A 40 -15.50 8.79 -20.00
N PHE A 41 -16.49 9.64 -20.21
CA PHE A 41 -16.55 10.96 -19.58
C PHE A 41 -17.20 10.82 -18.19
N THR A 42 -16.79 11.64 -17.25
CA THR A 42 -17.39 11.73 -15.92
C THR A 42 -18.63 12.62 -15.93
N ASN A 43 -19.39 12.64 -14.87
CA ASN A 43 -20.63 13.39 -14.79
C ASN A 43 -20.45 14.68 -13.97
N PRO A 44 -20.40 15.87 -14.57
CA PRO A 44 -20.12 17.14 -13.93
C PRO A 44 -21.16 17.60 -12.87
N LEU A 45 -21.98 16.73 -12.38
CA LEU A 45 -22.95 16.94 -11.30
C LEU A 45 -22.87 15.87 -10.24
N VAL A 46 -21.88 14.95 -10.32
CA VAL A 46 -21.74 13.82 -9.42
C VAL A 46 -20.26 13.62 -9.14
N TRP A 47 -19.81 14.00 -7.98
CA TRP A 47 -18.41 14.02 -7.55
C TRP A 47 -17.68 12.65 -7.60
N ASP A 48 -18.42 11.56 -7.74
CA ASP A 48 -17.97 10.19 -7.84
C ASP A 48 -18.92 9.48 -8.81
N THR A 49 -18.50 9.38 -10.09
CA THR A 49 -19.39 8.93 -11.18
C THR A 49 -19.71 7.44 -11.12
N ASP A 50 -18.78 6.60 -10.64
CA ASP A 50 -18.94 5.15 -10.58
C ASP A 50 -19.35 4.63 -9.18
N ASN A 51 -19.36 5.51 -8.17
CA ASN A 51 -19.79 5.27 -6.79
C ASN A 51 -18.91 4.25 -6.03
N ASP A 52 -17.62 4.34 -6.21
CA ASP A 52 -16.65 3.51 -5.50
C ASP A 52 -16.07 4.16 -4.21
N GLY A 53 -16.35 5.45 -4.02
CA GLY A 53 -15.97 6.22 -2.84
C GLY A 53 -14.80 7.17 -3.05
N MET A 54 -14.23 7.20 -4.27
CA MET A 54 -13.19 8.13 -4.68
C MET A 54 -13.78 9.20 -5.62
N PRO A 55 -13.39 10.49 -5.50
CA PRO A 55 -13.89 11.51 -6.43
C PRO A 55 -13.20 11.41 -7.79
N ASP A 56 -13.96 11.66 -8.86
CA ASP A 56 -13.48 11.61 -10.25
C ASP A 56 -12.17 12.40 -10.44
N GLY A 57 -12.08 13.58 -9.81
CA GLY A 57 -10.89 14.42 -9.89
C GLY A 57 -9.66 13.85 -9.21
N TRP A 58 -9.83 13.18 -8.07
CA TRP A 58 -8.70 12.50 -7.44
C TRP A 58 -8.21 11.33 -8.29
N GLU A 59 -9.11 10.50 -8.79
CA GLU A 59 -8.76 9.36 -9.64
C GLU A 59 -8.06 9.82 -10.94
N TYR A 60 -8.61 10.83 -11.59
CA TYR A 60 -8.01 11.40 -12.81
C TYR A 60 -6.58 11.88 -12.57
N HIS A 61 -6.33 12.62 -11.49
CA HIS A 61 -5.01 13.17 -11.17
C HIS A 61 -4.03 12.10 -10.70
N SER A 62 -4.52 11.04 -10.07
CA SER A 62 -3.74 9.87 -9.65
C SER A 62 -3.50 8.86 -10.77
N GLY A 63 -4.11 9.05 -11.95
CA GLY A 63 -3.94 8.15 -13.09
C GLY A 63 -4.79 6.88 -13.02
N ILE A 64 -5.80 6.86 -12.15
CA ILE A 64 -6.80 5.79 -12.02
C ILE A 64 -8.01 6.11 -12.89
N HIS A 65 -8.80 5.11 -13.24
CA HIS A 65 -9.93 5.28 -14.17
C HIS A 65 -11.22 5.68 -13.43
N PRO A 66 -11.72 6.94 -13.55
CA PRO A 66 -12.83 7.45 -12.74
C PRO A 66 -14.23 6.93 -13.12
N ASN A 67 -14.33 5.90 -13.91
CA ASN A 67 -15.58 5.21 -14.31
C ASN A 67 -15.44 3.69 -14.16
N ASP A 68 -14.48 3.21 -13.37
CA ASP A 68 -14.27 1.78 -13.12
C ASP A 68 -14.30 1.49 -11.62
N GLY A 69 -15.46 1.46 -11.02
CA GLY A 69 -15.65 1.20 -9.59
C GLY A 69 -15.09 -0.12 -9.06
N SER A 70 -14.38 -0.90 -9.90
CA SER A 70 -13.63 -2.06 -9.44
C SER A 70 -12.20 -1.72 -9.01
N ASN A 71 -11.69 -0.56 -9.41
CA ASN A 71 -10.32 -0.15 -9.12
C ASN A 71 -10.10 0.29 -7.66
N ALA A 72 -11.17 0.63 -6.93
CA ALA A 72 -11.10 0.96 -5.51
C ALA A 72 -10.45 -0.14 -4.66
N ASP A 73 -10.66 -1.39 -5.04
CA ASP A 73 -10.10 -2.57 -4.38
C ASP A 73 -8.73 -3.00 -4.98
N GLU A 74 -8.19 -2.29 -5.94
CA GLU A 74 -6.87 -2.54 -6.50
C GLU A 74 -5.78 -1.93 -5.59
N ASP A 75 -4.58 -2.44 -5.72
CA ASP A 75 -3.38 -2.03 -5.01
C ASP A 75 -2.23 -2.23 -6.03
N PRO A 76 -2.04 -1.26 -6.93
CA PRO A 76 -1.15 -1.43 -8.08
C PRO A 76 0.33 -1.26 -7.75
N ASP A 77 0.68 -0.60 -6.68
CA ASP A 77 2.06 -0.35 -6.24
C ASP A 77 2.53 -1.33 -5.15
N PHE A 78 1.60 -2.17 -4.63
CA PHE A 78 1.88 -3.24 -3.68
C PHE A 78 2.52 -2.73 -2.38
N ASP A 79 1.92 -1.74 -1.76
CA ASP A 79 2.39 -1.15 -0.51
C ASP A 79 1.66 -1.66 0.74
N GLY A 80 0.77 -2.64 0.59
CA GLY A 80 0.20 -3.38 1.70
C GLY A 80 1.25 -4.10 2.55
N TYR A 81 0.94 -4.38 3.79
CA TYR A 81 1.89 -4.85 4.78
C TYR A 81 1.34 -6.03 5.61
N ASP A 82 2.18 -7.06 5.82
CA ASP A 82 1.94 -8.19 6.73
C ASP A 82 1.96 -7.69 8.19
N ALA A 83 0.82 -7.17 8.65
CA ALA A 83 0.71 -6.48 9.94
C ALA A 83 0.79 -7.41 11.16
N ASP A 84 0.40 -8.66 11.02
CA ASP A 84 0.43 -9.66 12.10
C ASP A 84 1.67 -10.57 12.05
N GLY A 85 2.42 -10.54 10.95
CA GLY A 85 3.69 -11.23 10.77
C GLY A 85 3.54 -12.71 10.39
N ASP A 86 2.39 -13.12 9.85
CA ASP A 86 2.15 -14.50 9.43
C ASP A 86 2.40 -14.74 7.92
N GLY A 87 2.42 -13.67 7.11
CA GLY A 87 2.63 -13.73 5.67
C GLY A 87 4.06 -14.05 5.22
N GLY A 88 5.03 -13.98 6.12
CA GLY A 88 6.43 -14.28 5.84
C GLY A 88 6.70 -15.77 5.61
N VAL A 89 6.83 -16.19 4.35
CA VAL A 89 7.08 -17.60 4.00
C VAL A 89 8.56 -17.94 4.18
N ARG A 90 8.84 -18.87 5.09
CA ARG A 90 10.20 -19.24 5.54
C ARG A 90 10.47 -20.73 5.29
N TYR A 91 11.74 -21.08 5.11
CA TYR A 91 12.17 -22.47 5.17
C TYR A 91 12.74 -22.80 6.55
N LYS A 92 11.96 -23.53 7.34
CA LYS A 92 12.24 -23.80 8.76
C LYS A 92 13.22 -24.97 8.99
N ASP A 93 13.34 -25.90 8.01
CA ASP A 93 14.06 -27.18 8.14
C ASP A 93 15.45 -27.17 7.50
N MET A 94 16.26 -26.16 7.77
CA MET A 94 17.60 -26.02 7.17
C MET A 94 18.52 -27.20 7.52
N LEU A 95 18.87 -27.97 6.49
CA LEU A 95 19.80 -29.09 6.55
C LEU A 95 21.00 -28.80 5.65
N GLY A 96 22.04 -28.17 6.18
CA GLY A 96 23.25 -27.86 5.40
C GLY A 96 23.11 -26.66 4.47
N VAL A 97 23.99 -26.57 3.45
CA VAL A 97 23.93 -25.50 2.45
C VAL A 97 22.68 -25.68 1.60
N THR A 98 21.83 -24.66 1.63
CA THR A 98 20.54 -24.64 0.96
C THR A 98 20.51 -23.42 0.01
N THR A 99 20.14 -23.66 -1.25
CA THR A 99 20.05 -22.59 -2.27
C THR A 99 18.66 -22.55 -2.89
N ILE A 100 18.24 -21.37 -3.33
CA ILE A 100 17.01 -21.20 -4.10
C ILE A 100 17.19 -21.86 -5.46
N HIS A 101 16.33 -22.82 -5.79
CA HIS A 101 16.41 -23.56 -7.05
C HIS A 101 15.49 -22.99 -8.13
N THR A 102 14.22 -22.74 -7.79
CA THR A 102 13.26 -22.07 -8.69
C THR A 102 12.28 -21.25 -7.86
N ILE A 103 11.80 -20.17 -8.43
CA ILE A 103 10.70 -19.34 -7.91
C ILE A 103 9.53 -19.52 -8.88
N ASN A 104 8.33 -19.81 -8.35
CA ASN A 104 7.16 -20.22 -9.14
C ASN A 104 6.02 -19.17 -9.06
N VAL A 105 6.29 -18.02 -8.48
CA VAL A 105 5.33 -16.93 -8.29
C VAL A 105 6.00 -15.61 -8.65
N GLU A 106 5.18 -14.61 -8.96
CA GLU A 106 5.59 -13.24 -9.21
C GLU A 106 4.82 -12.31 -8.27
N PRO A 107 5.32 -11.10 -7.96
CA PRO A 107 4.53 -10.08 -7.25
C PRO A 107 3.19 -9.84 -7.95
N GLY A 108 2.10 -9.76 -7.16
CA GLY A 108 0.73 -9.67 -7.66
C GLY A 108 0.01 -11.01 -7.85
N ASP A 109 0.70 -12.14 -7.78
CA ASP A 109 0.04 -13.46 -7.85
C ASP A 109 -0.79 -13.72 -6.58
N TYR A 110 -2.05 -14.14 -6.74
CA TYR A 110 -2.83 -14.68 -5.63
C TYR A 110 -2.47 -16.14 -5.38
N VAL A 111 -2.10 -16.48 -4.17
CA VAL A 111 -1.75 -17.83 -3.74
C VAL A 111 -2.70 -18.33 -2.65
N GLN A 112 -2.96 -19.64 -2.65
CA GLN A 112 -3.73 -20.30 -1.60
C GLN A 112 -2.78 -21.04 -0.66
N VAL A 113 -3.21 -21.24 0.59
CA VAL A 113 -2.50 -22.06 1.57
C VAL A 113 -2.04 -23.41 0.98
N ASN A 114 -0.83 -23.84 1.30
CA ASN A 114 -0.15 -25.01 0.73
C ASN A 114 0.28 -24.88 -0.75
N LYS A 115 0.16 -23.72 -1.39
CA LYS A 115 0.75 -23.49 -2.71
C LYS A 115 2.27 -23.56 -2.62
N THR A 116 2.90 -24.33 -3.52
CA THR A 116 4.37 -24.29 -3.67
C THR A 116 4.76 -23.02 -4.39
N ILE A 117 5.44 -22.11 -3.68
CA ILE A 117 5.85 -20.80 -4.18
C ILE A 117 7.28 -20.81 -4.71
N LEU A 118 8.15 -21.64 -4.16
CA LEU A 118 9.50 -21.84 -4.67
C LEU A 118 10.03 -23.24 -4.33
N TRP A 119 11.15 -23.61 -4.94
CA TRP A 119 11.89 -24.81 -4.59
C TRP A 119 13.28 -24.43 -4.11
N ILE A 120 13.71 -25.05 -3.06
CA ILE A 120 15.10 -25.00 -2.59
C ILE A 120 15.81 -26.28 -2.95
N ARG A 121 17.15 -26.18 -3.07
CA ARG A 121 18.03 -27.33 -3.27
C ARG A 121 19.00 -27.40 -2.10
N THR A 122 19.08 -28.57 -1.50
CA THR A 122 20.02 -28.89 -0.43
C THR A 122 20.75 -30.20 -0.72
N VAL A 123 21.79 -30.51 0.05
CA VAL A 123 22.55 -31.76 -0.05
C VAL A 123 22.21 -32.62 1.17
N VAL A 124 21.69 -33.81 0.92
CA VAL A 124 21.39 -34.83 1.93
C VAL A 124 22.12 -36.12 1.54
N ASP A 125 22.97 -36.64 2.43
CA ASP A 125 23.75 -37.85 2.19
C ASP A 125 24.51 -37.85 0.84
N SER A 126 25.13 -36.69 0.53
CA SER A 126 25.87 -36.45 -0.71
C SER A 126 25.02 -36.38 -2.00
N ASN A 127 23.71 -36.35 -1.90
CA ASN A 127 22.79 -36.20 -3.02
C ASN A 127 22.08 -34.84 -3.00
N TYR A 128 21.86 -34.27 -4.19
CA TYR A 128 21.00 -33.08 -4.30
C TYR A 128 19.53 -33.45 -4.15
N VAL A 129 18.83 -32.77 -3.26
CA VAL A 129 17.41 -32.93 -3.03
C VAL A 129 16.72 -31.56 -3.24
N ASN A 130 15.64 -31.54 -4.02
CA ASN A 130 14.78 -30.38 -4.19
C ASN A 130 13.59 -30.50 -3.24
N ILE A 131 13.37 -29.48 -2.44
CA ILE A 131 12.31 -29.42 -1.43
C ILE A 131 11.38 -28.25 -1.77
N PRO A 132 10.03 -28.48 -1.84
CA PRO A 132 9.09 -27.41 -2.07
C PRO A 132 8.93 -26.56 -0.80
N VAL A 133 8.99 -25.25 -0.95
CA VAL A 133 8.58 -24.28 0.07
C VAL A 133 7.16 -23.85 -0.25
N LYS A 134 6.28 -23.95 0.72
CA LYS A 134 4.86 -23.70 0.56
C LYS A 134 4.43 -22.59 1.50
N THR A 135 3.46 -21.80 1.05
CA THR A 135 2.80 -20.81 1.91
C THR A 135 1.89 -21.48 2.94
N ASP A 136 1.84 -20.96 4.13
CA ASP A 136 0.93 -21.33 5.23
C ASP A 136 -0.30 -20.41 5.30
N THR A 137 -0.29 -19.28 4.59
CA THR A 137 -1.43 -18.37 4.43
C THR A 137 -1.91 -18.28 2.99
N SER A 138 -3.04 -17.62 2.75
CA SER A 138 -3.61 -17.30 1.44
C SER A 138 -3.65 -15.81 1.25
N GLY A 139 -3.16 -15.30 0.13
CA GLY A 139 -3.10 -13.88 -0.14
C GLY A 139 -2.37 -13.57 -1.44
N TRP A 140 -1.97 -12.32 -1.60
CA TRP A 140 -1.18 -11.85 -2.73
C TRP A 140 0.30 -11.88 -2.40
N VAL A 141 1.11 -12.27 -3.38
CA VAL A 141 2.57 -12.16 -3.30
C VAL A 141 2.96 -10.70 -3.48
N TYR A 142 3.50 -10.09 -2.44
CA TYR A 142 3.96 -8.69 -2.47
C TYR A 142 5.46 -8.61 -2.76
N HIS A 143 6.27 -9.30 -1.99
CA HIS A 143 7.72 -9.25 -2.15
C HIS A 143 8.32 -10.64 -2.29
N ILE A 144 9.33 -10.73 -3.15
CA ILE A 144 10.20 -11.90 -3.29
C ILE A 144 11.60 -11.48 -2.87
N ASN A 145 11.99 -11.85 -1.65
CA ASN A 145 13.23 -11.40 -1.00
C ASN A 145 14.46 -12.21 -1.39
N VAL A 146 14.34 -13.09 -2.38
CA VAL A 146 15.40 -14.01 -2.79
C VAL A 146 15.49 -14.15 -4.31
N GLU A 147 16.66 -14.56 -4.77
CA GLU A 147 16.93 -14.83 -6.17
C GLU A 147 17.32 -16.30 -6.42
N VAL A 148 17.10 -16.81 -7.62
CA VAL A 148 17.52 -18.16 -8.02
C VAL A 148 19.04 -18.28 -7.91
N GLY A 149 19.50 -19.31 -7.19
CA GLY A 149 20.93 -19.52 -6.89
C GLY A 149 21.40 -18.90 -5.57
N GLN A 150 20.62 -18.03 -4.95
CA GLN A 150 20.96 -17.44 -3.66
C GLN A 150 20.97 -18.51 -2.56
N GLU A 151 21.92 -18.40 -1.63
CA GLU A 151 21.99 -19.24 -0.43
C GLU A 151 20.99 -18.74 0.63
N VAL A 152 20.21 -19.64 1.20
CA VAL A 152 19.37 -19.35 2.36
C VAL A 152 20.23 -19.45 3.60
N THR A 153 20.48 -18.34 4.27
CA THR A 153 21.42 -18.22 5.37
C THR A 153 20.81 -18.35 6.76
N SER A 154 19.49 -18.19 6.85
CA SER A 154 18.76 -18.25 8.12
C SER A 154 17.38 -18.87 7.96
N ARG A 155 16.98 -19.69 8.93
CA ARG A 155 15.60 -20.22 9.03
C ARG A 155 14.56 -19.14 9.39
N PHE A 156 15.00 -17.95 9.74
CA PHE A 156 14.14 -16.80 10.04
C PHE A 156 14.09 -15.80 8.88
N GLN A 157 14.76 -16.11 7.77
CA GLN A 157 14.72 -15.30 6.57
C GLN A 157 13.37 -15.48 5.89
N ASP A 158 12.66 -14.40 5.69
CA ASP A 158 11.46 -14.36 4.87
C ASP A 158 11.89 -14.42 3.40
N LEU A 159 11.47 -15.48 2.72
CA LEU A 159 11.83 -15.73 1.31
C LEU A 159 10.85 -15.03 0.37
N VAL A 160 9.59 -15.03 0.75
CA VAL A 160 8.47 -14.38 0.05
C VAL A 160 7.52 -13.82 1.10
N ILE A 161 6.98 -12.65 0.86
CA ILE A 161 5.90 -12.06 1.67
C ILE A 161 4.58 -12.24 0.95
N VAL A 162 3.60 -12.80 1.65
CA VAL A 162 2.22 -12.96 1.19
C VAL A 162 1.33 -12.12 2.08
N VAL A 163 0.58 -11.22 1.50
CA VAL A 163 -0.29 -10.26 2.21
C VAL A 163 -1.75 -10.70 2.07
N GLU A 164 -2.46 -10.83 3.16
CA GLU A 164 -3.87 -11.20 3.17
C GLU A 164 -4.77 -10.04 2.69
N GLN A 165 -6.01 -10.35 2.31
CA GLN A 165 -6.95 -9.36 1.76
C GLN A 165 -7.14 -8.13 2.66
N HIS A 166 -7.13 -8.32 3.97
CA HIS A 166 -7.37 -7.25 4.94
C HIS A 166 -6.11 -6.44 5.30
N GLU A 167 -4.98 -6.79 4.72
CA GLU A 167 -3.68 -6.13 4.91
C GLU A 167 -3.21 -5.40 3.64
N ARG A 168 -4.01 -5.44 2.58
CA ARG A 168 -3.76 -4.63 1.39
C ARG A 168 -4.03 -3.16 1.72
N PHE A 169 -3.27 -2.31 1.11
CA PHE A 169 -3.52 -0.88 1.12
C PHE A 169 -4.00 -0.51 -0.28
N THR A 170 -5.31 -0.37 -0.41
CA THR A 170 -5.99 -0.26 -1.73
C THR A 170 -6.09 1.18 -2.18
N ASN A 171 -6.43 1.43 -3.44
CA ASN A 171 -6.66 2.78 -3.95
C ASN A 171 -7.65 3.57 -3.08
N LEU A 172 -8.68 2.90 -2.56
CA LEU A 172 -9.62 3.54 -1.63
C LEU A 172 -9.00 3.84 -0.26
N ASP A 173 -8.09 2.97 0.24
CA ASP A 173 -7.34 3.22 1.47
C ASP A 173 -6.39 4.40 1.30
N GLU A 174 -5.72 4.49 0.14
CA GLU A 174 -4.89 5.61 -0.29
C GLU A 174 -5.63 6.94 -0.27
N TYR A 175 -6.80 6.97 -0.89
CA TYR A 175 -7.65 8.14 -0.87
C TYR A 175 -8.07 8.52 0.56
N ASN A 176 -8.39 7.52 1.40
CA ASN A 176 -8.84 7.72 2.78
C ASN A 176 -7.69 7.99 3.76
N ALA A 177 -6.42 7.77 3.41
CA ALA A 177 -5.25 8.06 4.25
C ALA A 177 -5.19 9.54 4.72
N ARG A 178 -5.93 10.42 4.06
CA ARG A 178 -6.12 11.83 4.45
C ARG A 178 -6.89 12.02 5.77
N ASP A 179 -7.69 11.04 6.21
CA ASP A 179 -8.38 10.98 7.50
C ASP A 179 -7.73 9.87 8.33
N ARG A 180 -6.62 10.20 9.02
CA ARG A 180 -5.72 9.21 9.64
C ARG A 180 -6.29 8.54 10.87
N ASP A 181 -7.16 9.22 11.61
CA ASP A 181 -7.73 8.67 12.84
C ASP A 181 -9.16 8.17 12.65
N GLY A 182 -9.73 8.34 11.45
CA GLY A 182 -11.06 7.85 11.07
C GLY A 182 -12.21 8.63 11.73
N ASP A 183 -11.97 9.86 12.13
CA ASP A 183 -12.99 10.70 12.78
C ASP A 183 -13.88 11.49 11.79
N GLY A 184 -13.58 11.40 10.49
CA GLY A 184 -14.26 12.07 9.39
C GLY A 184 -13.76 13.50 9.14
N ILE A 185 -12.68 13.91 9.80
CA ILE A 185 -12.02 15.20 9.59
C ILE A 185 -10.71 14.96 8.83
N ILE A 186 -10.52 15.70 7.73
CA ILE A 186 -9.29 15.60 6.94
C ILE A 186 -8.13 16.22 7.71
N ASP A 187 -7.17 15.43 8.14
CA ASP A 187 -5.98 15.84 8.88
C ASP A 187 -4.66 15.55 8.15
N GLY A 188 -4.72 14.87 7.00
CA GLY A 188 -3.60 14.50 6.17
C GLY A 188 -3.84 14.75 4.67
N ARG A 189 -3.06 14.07 3.85
CA ARG A 189 -3.21 14.00 2.41
C ARG A 189 -3.47 12.55 2.01
N SER A 190 -4.14 12.35 0.89
CA SER A 190 -4.12 11.05 0.20
C SER A 190 -2.69 10.73 -0.24
N THR A 191 -2.37 9.46 -0.28
CA THR A 191 -1.15 8.93 -0.87
C THR A 191 -1.25 8.83 -2.39
N ASP A 192 -0.20 8.47 -3.08
CA ASP A 192 -0.18 8.29 -4.53
C ASP A 192 -0.31 6.78 -4.85
N PRO A 193 -1.46 6.30 -5.34
CA PRO A 193 -1.75 4.87 -5.52
C PRO A 193 -0.89 4.18 -6.60
N LEU A 194 0.07 4.87 -7.16
CA LEU A 194 1.05 4.32 -8.11
C LEU A 194 2.48 4.41 -7.57
N VAL A 195 2.67 4.87 -6.33
CA VAL A 195 3.99 5.10 -5.72
C VAL A 195 3.98 4.65 -4.27
N ALA A 196 4.45 3.45 -4.00
CA ALA A 196 4.43 2.78 -2.70
C ALA A 196 5.12 3.53 -1.52
N ASP A 197 5.82 4.63 -1.78
CA ASP A 197 6.51 5.48 -0.81
C ASP A 197 6.39 6.93 -1.32
N THR A 198 5.30 7.60 -0.92
CA THR A 198 4.88 8.90 -1.47
C THR A 198 5.87 10.02 -1.17
N ASP A 199 6.52 10.02 0.00
CA ASP A 199 7.48 11.08 0.40
C ASP A 199 8.96 10.70 0.22
N ALA A 200 9.22 9.45 -0.19
CA ALA A 200 10.52 8.90 -0.49
C ALA A 200 11.48 8.90 0.72
N ASP A 201 10.98 8.64 1.91
CA ASP A 201 11.79 8.49 3.13
C ASP A 201 12.38 7.06 3.28
N GLY A 202 11.82 6.10 2.55
CA GLY A 202 12.21 4.69 2.53
C GLY A 202 11.27 3.77 3.34
N LEU A 203 10.15 4.30 3.85
CA LEU A 203 9.04 3.54 4.45
C LEU A 203 7.87 3.56 3.46
N ILE A 204 7.16 2.47 3.29
CA ILE A 204 6.01 2.39 2.39
C ILE A 204 4.74 2.92 3.07
N ASP A 205 3.87 3.55 2.28
CA ASP A 205 2.67 4.25 2.75
C ASP A 205 1.75 3.35 3.59
N GLY A 206 1.55 2.11 3.18
CA GLY A 206 0.75 1.14 3.91
C GLY A 206 1.26 0.86 5.33
N ILE A 207 2.59 0.79 5.54
CA ILE A 207 3.17 0.66 6.90
C ILE A 207 2.87 1.90 7.74
N GLU A 208 3.00 3.08 7.15
CA GLU A 208 2.82 4.36 7.85
C GLU A 208 1.38 4.54 8.33
N VAL A 209 0.41 4.26 7.47
CA VAL A 209 -1.02 4.43 7.76
C VAL A 209 -1.56 3.31 8.65
N ILE A 210 -1.28 2.04 8.35
CA ILE A 210 -1.69 0.90 9.19
C ILE A 210 -0.98 0.95 10.54
N GLY A 211 0.30 1.30 10.53
CA GLY A 211 1.14 1.47 11.71
C GLY A 211 1.86 0.20 12.15
N TRP A 212 2.86 0.39 12.98
CA TRP A 212 3.72 -0.67 13.51
C TRP A 212 3.80 -0.65 15.02
N LYS A 213 4.25 -1.76 15.62
CA LYS A 213 4.38 -1.90 17.07
C LYS A 213 5.80 -1.57 17.53
N ILE A 214 5.94 -0.61 18.42
CA ILE A 214 7.18 -0.36 19.14
C ILE A 214 7.06 -0.74 20.62
N ARG A 215 8.21 -0.94 21.26
CA ARG A 215 8.29 -1.24 22.69
C ARG A 215 8.97 -0.11 23.40
N ILE A 216 8.23 0.64 24.19
CA ILE A 216 8.76 1.72 25.03
C ILE A 216 9.07 1.18 26.43
N VAL A 217 10.25 1.55 26.94
CA VAL A 217 10.72 1.20 28.29
C VAL A 217 10.98 2.48 29.05
N ASP A 218 9.96 2.99 29.71
CA ASP A 218 10.01 4.13 30.61
C ASP A 218 9.79 3.70 32.06
N PHE A 219 8.75 4.13 32.73
CA PHE A 219 8.36 3.65 34.07
C PHE A 219 7.80 2.21 34.09
N GLY A 220 7.80 1.52 32.96
CA GLY A 220 7.34 0.16 32.73
C GLY A 220 7.63 -0.25 31.30
N VAL A 221 7.12 -1.43 30.89
CA VAL A 221 7.21 -1.89 29.49
C VAL A 221 5.83 -1.80 28.88
N ARG A 222 5.68 -1.00 27.84
CA ARG A 222 4.43 -0.90 27.07
C ARG A 222 4.70 -1.13 25.58
N GLN A 223 3.75 -1.71 24.88
CA GLN A 223 3.71 -1.74 23.43
C GLN A 223 2.72 -0.69 22.95
N VAL A 224 3.10 0.06 21.96
CA VAL A 224 2.25 1.06 21.30
C VAL A 224 2.27 0.82 19.79
N ILE A 225 1.14 1.10 19.13
CA ILE A 225 1.10 1.19 17.68
C ILE A 225 1.45 2.63 17.34
N VAL A 226 2.43 2.79 16.48
CA VAL A 226 2.88 4.07 15.92
C VAL A 226 2.39 4.15 14.48
N ARG A 227 1.97 5.33 14.06
CA ARG A 227 1.69 5.68 12.68
C ARG A 227 2.48 6.91 12.32
N SER A 228 2.79 7.11 11.05
CA SER A 228 3.41 8.34 10.55
C SER A 228 2.57 8.98 9.45
N ASP A 229 3.02 10.11 8.95
CA ASP A 229 2.40 10.81 7.84
C ASP A 229 3.08 10.41 6.53
N PRO A 230 2.47 9.59 5.66
CA PRO A 230 3.10 9.09 4.44
C PRO A 230 3.45 10.18 3.41
N GLY A 231 3.10 11.41 3.65
CA GLY A 231 3.49 12.58 2.85
C GLY A 231 4.53 13.47 3.53
N VAL A 232 5.17 13.02 4.61
CA VAL A 232 6.10 13.84 5.41
C VAL A 232 7.29 13.02 5.89
N PHE A 233 8.40 13.08 5.21
CA PHE A 233 9.68 12.39 5.43
C PHE A 233 10.15 12.24 6.90
N ASP A 234 9.73 13.12 7.79
CA ASP A 234 10.04 13.17 9.23
C ASP A 234 8.83 13.81 9.92
N THR A 235 7.90 12.99 10.37
CA THR A 235 6.57 13.40 10.84
C THR A 235 6.65 14.33 12.06
N ASP A 236 7.46 14.03 13.05
CA ASP A 236 7.57 14.84 14.27
C ASP A 236 8.68 15.91 14.22
N LYS A 237 9.54 15.87 13.21
CA LYS A 237 10.62 16.82 12.94
C LYS A 237 11.69 16.85 14.04
N ASP A 238 12.10 15.66 14.48
CA ASP A 238 13.20 15.49 15.44
C ASP A 238 14.57 15.31 14.74
N GLY A 239 14.56 15.06 13.41
CA GLY A 239 15.72 14.90 12.55
C GLY A 239 16.02 13.44 12.20
N LEU A 240 15.17 12.49 12.59
CA LEU A 240 15.12 11.13 12.08
C LEU A 240 14.03 11.05 11.01
N SER A 241 14.19 10.28 9.95
CA SER A 241 13.07 9.96 9.06
C SER A 241 12.21 8.86 9.68
N ASP A 242 10.94 8.77 9.29
CA ASP A 242 10.02 7.77 9.79
C ASP A 242 10.52 6.35 9.48
N ALA A 243 11.10 6.14 8.28
CA ALA A 243 11.79 4.90 7.93
C ALA A 243 12.94 4.56 8.88
N ARG A 244 13.71 5.57 9.29
CA ARG A 244 14.83 5.33 10.20
C ARG A 244 14.35 4.96 11.61
N GLU A 245 13.26 5.55 12.05
CA GLU A 245 12.63 5.20 13.30
C GLU A 245 12.06 3.78 13.28
N TYR A 246 11.48 3.40 12.16
CA TYR A 246 10.96 2.05 11.94
C TYR A 246 12.06 0.98 11.88
N TYR A 247 13.12 1.20 11.07
CA TYR A 247 14.13 0.16 10.79
C TYR A 247 15.32 0.13 11.75
N GLU A 248 15.71 1.30 12.30
CA GLU A 248 16.98 1.43 13.03
C GLU A 248 16.81 1.75 14.50
N THR A 249 16.03 2.75 14.86
CA THR A 249 15.95 3.27 16.22
C THR A 249 14.81 2.69 17.02
N PHE A 250 13.73 2.23 16.35
CA PHE A 250 12.52 1.70 16.98
C PHE A 250 11.85 2.72 17.90
N THR A 251 11.87 3.99 17.50
CA THR A 251 11.28 5.13 18.18
C THR A 251 9.89 5.46 17.65
N ASN A 252 9.24 6.45 18.23
CA ASN A 252 7.89 6.87 17.85
C ASN A 252 7.94 8.04 16.89
N ALA A 253 7.69 7.80 15.62
CA ALA A 253 7.67 8.80 14.54
C ALA A 253 6.75 10.02 14.76
N THR A 254 5.94 10.03 15.80
CA THR A 254 5.08 11.18 16.17
C THR A 254 5.46 11.81 17.51
N ASP A 255 6.59 11.44 18.11
CA ASP A 255 7.00 11.92 19.43
C ASP A 255 8.53 12.07 19.51
N LYS A 256 9.00 13.31 19.41
CA LYS A 256 10.42 13.69 19.41
C LYS A 256 11.24 13.15 20.57
N ASP A 257 10.61 12.66 21.61
CA ASP A 257 11.22 12.17 22.83
C ASP A 257 10.46 10.93 23.33
N THR A 258 10.62 9.83 22.61
CA THR A 258 9.84 8.59 22.74
C THR A 258 9.80 8.03 24.17
N ASP A 259 10.86 8.19 24.96
CA ASP A 259 11.00 7.67 26.32
C ASP A 259 10.93 8.74 27.42
N ASN A 260 10.84 10.03 27.03
CA ASN A 260 10.69 11.19 27.92
C ASN A 260 11.83 11.33 28.96
N ASP A 261 13.09 11.14 28.55
CA ASP A 261 14.27 11.21 29.41
C ASP A 261 15.07 12.56 29.39
#